data_bb61516a92a6a2b0e2f880d794b63ed6
#
_entry.id   bb61516a92a6a2b0e2f880d794b63ed6
#
_cell.length_a   1.000
_cell.length_b   1.000
_cell.length_c   1.000
_cell.angle_alpha   90.00
_cell.angle_beta   90.00
_cell.angle_gamma   90.00
#
_symmetry.space_group_name_H-M   'P 1'
#
loop_
_entity.id
_entity.type
_entity.pdbx_description
1 polymer ?
#
loop_
_entity_poly.entity_id
_entity_poly.type
_entity_poly.pdbx_seq_one_letter_code
_entity_poly.pdbx_strand_id
1 'polypeptide(L)'
;MPKKIIVITKKTSYSKYIQDQDDEGSRELLRTQNPAVAFWQSSHNSHMRTLNRVVEEIQKQNIVCTVIDSKSFVVDPDDVAMVISVGGDGTLLSASHSVNGTLPILGVNSDPETSIGFFCYSTADTFLKHLLLALDSMCIETELTRMSVRKNGKFVANRILNDVLFCHTNPAATSNYIIQLMNHSTRTMAAVQCGTETKLTADKVLPLSTQETQRSSGIWVGPAAGSTAARRSAGASPMNLSSKDLQLRVRELYYRPSSQPGRIELTAAPGQFIKVISKMDSAAMYLDGDYSVIPVGLGDEINFEMSDESLHLLGKPNVLCGK
;
A
#
# COMPACT_ATOMS: atom_id res chain seq x y z
N MET A 1 18.52 2.67 -26.50
CA MET A 1 19.52 2.50 -25.42
C MET A 1 19.10 1.35 -24.55
N PRO A 2 20.00 0.54 -23.98
CA PRO A 2 19.57 -0.49 -23.04
C PRO A 2 18.90 0.20 -21.84
N LYS A 3 17.68 -0.21 -21.51
CA LYS A 3 16.95 0.34 -20.36
C LYS A 3 17.68 -0.02 -19.08
N LYS A 4 17.77 0.91 -18.13
CA LYS A 4 18.39 0.70 -16.80
C LYS A 4 17.44 -0.04 -15.86
N ILE A 5 17.99 -0.64 -14.82
CA ILE A 5 17.23 -1.21 -13.69
C ILE A 5 17.40 -0.27 -12.48
N ILE A 6 16.28 0.00 -11.79
CA ILE A 6 16.31 0.72 -10.52
C ILE A 6 16.18 -0.29 -9.39
N VAL A 7 17.12 -0.27 -8.46
CA VAL A 7 17.11 -1.09 -7.24
C VAL A 7 16.70 -0.19 -6.08
N ILE A 8 15.53 -0.43 -5.52
CA ILE A 8 15.04 0.28 -4.33
C ILE A 8 15.35 -0.56 -3.11
N THR A 9 16.00 0.04 -2.12
CA THR A 9 16.39 -0.59 -0.88
C THR A 9 15.86 0.17 0.33
N LYS A 10 15.90 -0.45 1.51
CA LYS A 10 15.51 0.18 2.77
C LYS A 10 16.74 0.56 3.59
N LYS A 11 16.62 1.61 4.39
CA LYS A 11 17.53 1.85 5.50
C LYS A 11 17.19 0.87 6.63
N THR A 12 18.14 0.03 7.01
CA THR A 12 17.91 -0.98 8.05
C THR A 12 17.82 -0.33 9.45
N SER A 13 17.18 -1.02 10.41
CA SER A 13 17.12 -0.52 11.80
C SER A 13 18.51 -0.36 12.41
N TYR A 14 19.45 -1.26 12.10
CA TYR A 14 20.84 -1.14 12.55
C TYR A 14 21.50 0.13 11.99
N SER A 15 21.37 0.40 10.68
CA SER A 15 21.90 1.65 10.12
C SER A 15 21.22 2.86 10.75
N LYS A 16 19.89 2.84 10.85
CA LYS A 16 19.12 3.99 11.36
C LYS A 16 19.44 4.33 12.81
N TYR A 17 19.46 3.33 13.69
CA TYR A 17 19.53 3.57 15.14
C TYR A 17 20.95 3.45 15.72
N ILE A 18 21.85 2.71 15.05
CA ILE A 18 23.19 2.45 15.55
C ILE A 18 24.28 3.19 14.76
N GLN A 19 24.18 3.18 13.42
CA GLN A 19 25.24 3.79 12.60
C GLN A 19 25.04 5.30 12.41
N ASP A 20 23.79 5.75 12.24
CA ASP A 20 23.51 7.15 11.89
C ASP A 20 23.09 8.02 13.07
N GLN A 21 22.57 7.42 14.15
CA GLN A 21 22.20 8.13 15.37
C GLN A 21 23.32 7.93 16.41
N ASP A 22 24.11 8.98 16.63
CA ASP A 22 25.10 9.03 17.70
C ASP A 22 24.50 9.69 18.94
N ASP A 23 23.38 9.13 19.44
CA ASP A 23 22.72 9.57 20.64
C ASP A 23 23.06 8.69 21.86
N GLU A 24 22.72 9.18 23.08
CA GLU A 24 22.99 8.48 24.33
C GLU A 24 22.26 7.13 24.41
N GLY A 25 21.04 7.03 23.87
CA GLY A 25 20.26 5.79 23.83
C GLY A 25 20.91 4.71 22.98
N SER A 26 21.42 5.07 21.81
CA SER A 26 22.15 4.16 20.92
C SER A 26 23.44 3.64 21.54
N ARG A 27 24.20 4.53 22.22
CA ARG A 27 25.42 4.16 22.94
C ARG A 27 25.12 3.22 24.11
N GLU A 28 24.04 3.46 24.84
CA GLU A 28 23.61 2.61 25.95
C GLU A 28 23.18 1.22 25.48
N LEU A 29 22.44 1.13 24.36
CA LEU A 29 22.07 -0.15 23.75
C LEU A 29 23.31 -0.98 23.36
N LEU A 30 24.33 -0.34 22.80
CA LEU A 30 25.61 -0.99 22.49
C LEU A 30 26.35 -1.41 23.74
N ARG A 31 26.46 -0.53 24.74
CA ARG A 31 27.18 -0.78 26.00
C ARG A 31 26.57 -1.94 26.79
N THR A 32 25.25 -2.04 26.81
CA THR A 32 24.51 -3.09 27.54
C THR A 32 24.38 -4.38 26.73
N GLN A 33 24.91 -4.45 25.51
CA GLN A 33 24.75 -5.57 24.59
C GLN A 33 23.28 -5.99 24.44
N ASN A 34 22.37 -5.00 24.28
CA ASN A 34 20.95 -5.26 24.20
C ASN A 34 20.66 -6.28 23.08
N PRO A 35 19.85 -7.34 23.34
CA PRO A 35 19.55 -8.37 22.33
C PRO A 35 18.96 -7.80 21.02
N ALA A 36 18.26 -6.68 21.09
CA ALA A 36 17.73 -6.00 19.89
C ALA A 36 18.85 -5.57 18.92
N VAL A 37 20.01 -5.14 19.43
CA VAL A 37 21.14 -4.73 18.59
C VAL A 37 21.70 -5.92 17.81
N ALA A 38 21.89 -7.07 18.46
CA ALA A 38 22.37 -8.28 17.80
C ALA A 38 21.40 -8.75 16.70
N PHE A 39 20.10 -8.69 16.97
CA PHE A 39 19.05 -8.99 16.00
C PHE A 39 19.10 -8.02 14.80
N TRP A 40 19.16 -6.71 15.05
CA TRP A 40 19.24 -5.71 13.99
C TRP A 40 20.51 -5.84 13.16
N GLN A 41 21.64 -6.17 13.79
CA GLN A 41 22.91 -6.39 13.10
C GLN A 41 22.85 -7.61 12.18
N SER A 42 22.29 -8.72 12.66
CA SER A 42 22.11 -9.94 11.86
C SER A 42 21.23 -9.67 10.62
N SER A 43 20.07 -9.03 10.83
CA SER A 43 19.17 -8.64 9.74
C SER A 43 19.81 -7.65 8.77
N HIS A 44 20.59 -6.68 9.27
CA HIS A 44 21.37 -5.76 8.44
C HIS A 44 22.38 -6.49 7.55
N ASN A 45 23.15 -7.41 8.13
CA ASN A 45 24.15 -8.19 7.39
C ASN A 45 23.50 -9.07 6.32
N SER A 46 22.35 -9.68 6.61
CA SER A 46 21.56 -10.44 5.61
C SER A 46 21.09 -9.53 4.46
N HIS A 47 20.54 -8.36 4.81
CA HIS A 47 20.08 -7.38 3.85
C HIS A 47 21.23 -6.89 2.93
N MET A 48 22.38 -6.51 3.50
CA MET A 48 23.51 -6.01 2.73
C MET A 48 24.11 -7.07 1.80
N ARG A 49 24.20 -8.33 2.27
CA ARG A 49 24.64 -9.45 1.41
C ARG A 49 23.70 -9.63 0.22
N THR A 50 22.39 -9.58 0.46
CA THR A 50 21.39 -9.71 -0.62
C THR A 50 21.47 -8.55 -1.58
N LEU A 51 21.57 -7.31 -1.10
CA LEU A 51 21.69 -6.12 -1.93
C LEU A 51 22.91 -6.17 -2.84
N ASN A 52 24.07 -6.50 -2.26
CA ASN A 52 25.32 -6.61 -3.01
C ASN A 52 25.19 -7.69 -4.11
N ARG A 53 24.66 -8.87 -3.78
CA ARG A 53 24.44 -9.93 -4.76
C ARG A 53 23.49 -9.51 -5.87
N VAL A 54 22.40 -8.82 -5.55
CA VAL A 54 21.47 -8.30 -6.57
C VAL A 54 22.17 -7.36 -7.53
N VAL A 55 22.95 -6.40 -7.02
CA VAL A 55 23.69 -5.44 -7.83
C VAL A 55 24.73 -6.15 -8.71
N GLU A 56 25.51 -7.07 -8.13
CA GLU A 56 26.51 -7.85 -8.88
C GLU A 56 25.90 -8.67 -10.02
N GLU A 57 24.79 -9.37 -9.77
CA GLU A 57 24.15 -10.18 -10.79
C GLU A 57 23.57 -9.32 -11.93
N ILE A 58 23.02 -8.12 -11.64
CA ILE A 58 22.58 -7.18 -12.68
C ILE A 58 23.77 -6.69 -13.52
N GLN A 59 24.88 -6.32 -12.87
CA GLN A 59 26.09 -5.84 -13.54
C GLN A 59 26.72 -6.92 -14.44
N LYS A 60 26.71 -8.19 -14.02
CA LYS A 60 27.17 -9.33 -14.84
C LYS A 60 26.36 -9.49 -16.14
N GLN A 61 25.11 -9.02 -16.17
CA GLN A 61 24.29 -8.99 -17.40
C GLN A 61 24.57 -7.75 -18.27
N ASN A 62 25.58 -6.94 -17.96
CA ASN A 62 25.91 -5.67 -18.63
C ASN A 62 24.74 -4.65 -18.61
N ILE A 63 23.92 -4.69 -17.56
CA ILE A 63 22.79 -3.77 -17.37
C ILE A 63 23.19 -2.69 -16.36
N VAL A 64 22.91 -1.44 -16.72
CA VAL A 64 23.10 -0.31 -15.80
C VAL A 64 22.06 -0.38 -14.70
N CYS A 65 22.49 -0.37 -13.43
CA CYS A 65 21.60 -0.27 -12.29
C CYS A 65 21.90 0.95 -11.43
N THR A 66 20.85 1.52 -10.85
CA THR A 66 20.95 2.61 -9.88
C THR A 66 20.31 2.17 -8.59
N VAL A 67 21.06 2.23 -7.48
CA VAL A 67 20.53 1.90 -6.14
C VAL A 67 20.01 3.16 -5.47
N ILE A 68 18.80 3.10 -4.92
CA ILE A 68 18.09 4.23 -4.34
C ILE A 68 17.46 3.82 -3.01
N ASP A 69 17.52 4.70 -2.00
CA ASP A 69 16.78 4.51 -0.75
C ASP A 69 15.28 4.80 -0.95
N SER A 70 14.42 4.00 -0.33
CA SER A 70 12.98 3.91 -0.58
C SER A 70 12.17 5.19 -0.30
N LYS A 71 12.73 6.23 0.30
CA LYS A 71 11.93 7.33 0.90
C LYS A 71 11.58 8.52 0.02
N SER A 72 12.13 8.68 -1.19
CA SER A 72 11.78 9.86 -2.03
C SER A 72 12.28 9.69 -3.46
N PHE A 73 11.53 8.99 -4.26
CA PHE A 73 11.93 8.84 -5.65
C PHE A 73 10.73 8.74 -6.60
N VAL A 74 10.78 9.49 -7.68
CA VAL A 74 9.87 9.34 -8.82
C VAL A 74 10.67 8.66 -9.93
N VAL A 75 10.20 7.49 -10.37
CA VAL A 75 10.79 6.76 -11.49
C VAL A 75 10.27 7.36 -12.79
N ASP A 76 11.20 7.82 -13.65
CA ASP A 76 10.87 8.10 -15.04
C ASP A 76 10.76 6.76 -15.80
N PRO A 77 9.57 6.37 -16.27
CA PRO A 77 9.36 5.06 -16.87
C PRO A 77 10.04 4.88 -18.23
N ASP A 78 10.38 5.95 -18.94
CA ASP A 78 10.84 5.87 -20.33
C ASP A 78 12.23 5.24 -20.46
N ASP A 79 13.09 5.41 -19.45
CA ASP A 79 14.44 4.89 -19.41
C ASP A 79 14.62 3.61 -18.59
N VAL A 80 13.58 3.13 -17.92
CA VAL A 80 13.65 2.04 -16.95
C VAL A 80 12.98 0.79 -17.48
N ALA A 81 13.65 -0.36 -17.39
CA ALA A 81 13.08 -1.66 -17.77
C ALA A 81 12.17 -2.22 -16.67
N MET A 82 12.64 -2.16 -15.44
CA MET A 82 11.92 -2.64 -14.25
C MET A 82 12.48 -2.00 -12.98
N VAL A 83 11.72 -2.11 -11.91
CA VAL A 83 12.16 -1.80 -10.55
C VAL A 83 12.37 -3.10 -9.78
N ILE A 84 13.45 -3.16 -9.00
CA ILE A 84 13.73 -4.26 -8.09
C ILE A 84 13.67 -3.72 -6.66
N SER A 85 12.77 -4.26 -5.84
CA SER A 85 12.67 -3.91 -4.42
C SER A 85 13.43 -4.93 -3.59
N VAL A 86 14.53 -4.51 -2.93
CA VAL A 86 15.33 -5.36 -2.05
C VAL A 86 14.98 -5.08 -0.59
N GLY A 87 14.30 -6.03 0.05
CA GLY A 87 13.79 -5.88 1.42
C GLY A 87 12.73 -6.92 1.75
N GLY A 88 11.76 -6.56 2.56
CA GLY A 88 10.52 -7.32 2.77
C GLY A 88 9.31 -6.59 2.17
N ASP A 89 8.10 -7.02 2.56
CA ASP A 89 6.84 -6.45 2.07
C ASP A 89 6.75 -4.94 2.29
N GLY A 90 7.21 -4.43 3.44
CA GLY A 90 7.21 -2.99 3.71
C GLY A 90 8.11 -2.18 2.77
N THR A 91 9.23 -2.75 2.29
CA THR A 91 10.10 -2.09 1.30
C THR A 91 9.44 -2.05 -0.07
N LEU A 92 8.80 -3.16 -0.48
CA LEU A 92 8.06 -3.23 -1.73
C LEU A 92 6.86 -2.28 -1.70
N LEU A 93 6.15 -2.22 -0.59
CA LEU A 93 5.03 -1.31 -0.39
C LEU A 93 5.47 0.15 -0.55
N SER A 94 6.56 0.54 0.10
CA SER A 94 7.14 1.88 -0.06
C SER A 94 7.57 2.15 -1.50
N ALA A 95 8.25 1.19 -2.15
CA ALA A 95 8.69 1.30 -3.55
C ALA A 95 7.50 1.44 -4.52
N SER A 96 6.38 0.77 -4.24
CA SER A 96 5.19 0.77 -5.09
C SER A 96 4.59 2.15 -5.30
N HIS A 97 4.74 3.06 -4.34
CA HIS A 97 4.28 4.45 -4.47
C HIS A 97 5.05 5.25 -5.54
N SER A 98 6.30 4.86 -5.81
CA SER A 98 7.15 5.50 -6.83
C SER A 98 7.00 4.88 -8.22
N VAL A 99 6.32 3.73 -8.32
CA VAL A 99 6.14 2.96 -9.57
C VAL A 99 4.78 3.28 -10.17
N ASN A 100 4.77 3.75 -11.41
CA ASN A 100 3.52 3.96 -12.17
C ASN A 100 2.94 2.65 -12.71
N GLY A 101 1.72 2.70 -13.28
CA GLY A 101 0.99 1.53 -13.73
C GLY A 101 1.56 0.78 -14.94
N THR A 102 2.70 1.20 -15.50
CA THR A 102 3.30 0.53 -16.69
C THR A 102 4.64 -0.14 -16.38
N LEU A 103 5.24 0.18 -15.24
CA LEU A 103 6.57 -0.29 -14.88
C LEU A 103 6.48 -1.50 -13.95
N PRO A 104 7.01 -2.68 -14.34
CA PRO A 104 6.97 -3.85 -13.49
C PRO A 104 7.93 -3.75 -12.30
N ILE A 105 7.55 -4.35 -11.18
CA ILE A 105 8.35 -4.45 -9.96
C ILE A 105 8.61 -5.89 -9.57
N LEU A 106 9.88 -6.23 -9.27
CA LEU A 106 10.30 -7.52 -8.72
C LEU A 106 10.68 -7.37 -7.25
N GLY A 107 10.01 -8.09 -6.36
CA GLY A 107 10.36 -8.13 -4.94
C GLY A 107 11.43 -9.19 -4.66
N VAL A 108 12.47 -8.80 -3.91
CA VAL A 108 13.53 -9.68 -3.43
C VAL A 108 13.55 -9.64 -1.90
N ASN A 109 13.16 -10.73 -1.24
CA ASN A 109 13.22 -10.84 0.21
C ASN A 109 14.69 -10.91 0.66
N SER A 110 15.14 -9.88 1.34
CA SER A 110 16.54 -9.76 1.78
C SER A 110 16.83 -10.46 3.11
N ASP A 111 15.79 -10.89 3.84
CA ASP A 111 15.92 -11.55 5.14
C ASP A 111 14.76 -12.56 5.33
N PRO A 112 14.76 -13.68 4.58
CA PRO A 112 13.68 -14.65 4.59
C PRO A 112 13.53 -15.41 5.93
N GLU A 113 14.52 -15.36 6.83
CA GLU A 113 14.43 -15.98 8.15
C GLU A 113 13.52 -15.18 9.09
N THR A 114 13.47 -13.86 8.94
CA THR A 114 12.69 -12.97 9.82
C THR A 114 11.49 -12.30 9.15
N SER A 115 11.44 -12.32 7.81
CA SER A 115 10.39 -11.68 7.00
C SER A 115 9.66 -12.68 6.13
N ILE A 116 8.34 -12.61 6.10
CA ILE A 116 7.48 -13.48 5.26
C ILE A 116 7.75 -13.20 3.77
N GLY A 117 7.84 -11.92 3.38
CA GLY A 117 8.03 -11.53 1.98
C GLY A 117 6.87 -11.98 1.09
N PHE A 118 5.63 -11.66 1.48
CA PHE A 118 4.43 -12.06 0.74
C PHE A 118 4.46 -11.62 -0.72
N PHE A 119 4.91 -10.40 -1.00
CA PHE A 119 5.06 -9.84 -2.35
C PHE A 119 6.44 -10.08 -2.96
N CYS A 120 7.37 -10.72 -2.23
CA CYS A 120 8.72 -10.97 -2.71
C CYS A 120 8.78 -12.36 -3.38
N TYR A 121 8.82 -12.38 -4.71
CA TYR A 121 8.94 -13.62 -5.48
C TYR A 121 10.36 -14.21 -5.43
N SER A 122 11.36 -13.41 -5.13
CA SER A 122 12.77 -13.78 -5.17
C SER A 122 13.43 -13.67 -3.78
N THR A 123 14.53 -14.38 -3.63
CA THR A 123 15.52 -14.26 -2.54
C THR A 123 16.91 -14.09 -3.16
N ALA A 124 17.95 -13.88 -2.34
CA ALA A 124 19.33 -13.81 -2.82
C ALA A 124 19.73 -15.01 -3.70
N ASP A 125 19.25 -16.23 -3.35
CA ASP A 125 19.63 -17.46 -4.05
C ASP A 125 18.88 -17.68 -5.35
N THR A 126 17.66 -17.19 -5.46
CA THR A 126 16.81 -17.36 -6.64
C THR A 126 16.84 -16.16 -7.58
N PHE A 127 17.50 -15.06 -7.18
CA PHE A 127 17.45 -13.78 -7.88
C PHE A 127 17.89 -13.86 -9.32
N LEU A 128 19.06 -14.44 -9.62
CA LEU A 128 19.56 -14.53 -10.99
C LEU A 128 18.57 -15.22 -11.93
N LYS A 129 17.99 -16.34 -11.49
CA LYS A 129 16.97 -17.04 -12.27
C LYS A 129 15.78 -16.17 -12.59
N HIS A 130 15.26 -15.45 -11.59
CA HIS A 130 14.07 -14.61 -11.76
C HIS A 130 14.38 -13.33 -12.55
N LEU A 131 15.60 -12.78 -12.41
CA LEU A 131 16.06 -11.67 -13.25
C LEU A 131 16.07 -12.06 -14.74
N LEU A 132 16.65 -13.21 -15.09
CA LEU A 132 16.71 -13.67 -16.47
C LEU A 132 15.30 -13.91 -17.04
N LEU A 133 14.41 -14.56 -16.28
CA LEU A 133 13.00 -14.73 -16.68
C LEU A 133 12.30 -13.39 -16.90
N ALA A 134 12.59 -12.39 -16.06
CA ALA A 134 11.99 -11.08 -16.20
C ALA A 134 12.52 -10.31 -17.43
N LEU A 135 13.81 -10.40 -17.70
CA LEU A 135 14.44 -9.80 -18.90
C LEU A 135 13.92 -10.41 -20.20
N ASP A 136 13.67 -11.72 -20.21
CA ASP A 136 13.12 -12.45 -21.36
C ASP A 136 11.58 -12.33 -21.46
N SER A 137 10.92 -11.51 -20.60
CA SER A 137 9.45 -11.37 -20.51
C SER A 137 8.73 -12.71 -20.26
N MET A 138 9.41 -13.67 -19.64
CA MET A 138 8.88 -15.00 -19.29
C MET A 138 8.42 -15.09 -17.83
N CYS A 139 8.59 -14.02 -17.07
CA CYS A 139 8.12 -13.98 -15.69
C CYS A 139 6.59 -13.84 -15.67
N ILE A 140 5.93 -14.58 -14.78
CA ILE A 140 4.50 -14.38 -14.54
C ILE A 140 4.33 -12.97 -13.98
N GLU A 141 3.37 -12.24 -14.51
CA GLU A 141 2.99 -10.93 -14.01
C GLU A 141 1.66 -11.00 -13.26
N THR A 142 1.61 -10.43 -12.07
CA THR A 142 0.40 -10.30 -11.27
C THR A 142 0.01 -8.84 -11.21
N GLU A 143 -1.15 -8.50 -11.79
CA GLU A 143 -1.73 -7.17 -11.69
C GLU A 143 -2.41 -7.00 -10.34
N LEU A 144 -1.95 -6.05 -9.53
CA LEU A 144 -2.52 -5.73 -8.23
C LEU A 144 -3.30 -4.41 -8.29
N THR A 145 -4.58 -4.48 -7.94
CA THR A 145 -5.43 -3.29 -7.81
C THR A 145 -4.90 -2.37 -6.72
N ARG A 146 -4.87 -1.06 -7.00
CA ARG A 146 -4.56 -0.01 -6.03
C ARG A 146 -5.81 0.82 -5.71
N MET A 147 -5.74 1.58 -4.64
CA MET A 147 -6.80 2.48 -4.21
C MET A 147 -6.32 3.93 -4.28
N SER A 148 -7.19 4.81 -4.73
CA SER A 148 -7.04 6.25 -4.65
C SER A 148 -7.89 6.83 -3.52
N VAL A 149 -7.44 7.97 -2.98
CA VAL A 149 -8.11 8.67 -1.90
C VAL A 149 -8.32 10.12 -2.29
N ARG A 150 -9.55 10.60 -2.14
CA ARG A 150 -9.88 12.03 -2.23
C ARG A 150 -10.34 12.55 -0.88
N LYS A 151 -9.93 13.74 -0.55
CA LYS A 151 -10.42 14.50 0.60
C LYS A 151 -11.06 15.79 0.09
N ASN A 152 -12.33 16.01 0.41
CA ASN A 152 -13.11 17.17 -0.06
C ASN A 152 -13.01 17.37 -1.58
N GLY A 153 -13.13 16.27 -2.33
CA GLY A 153 -13.05 16.24 -3.80
C GLY A 153 -11.65 16.33 -4.41
N LYS A 154 -10.60 16.65 -3.62
CA LYS A 154 -9.22 16.76 -4.09
C LYS A 154 -8.48 15.43 -3.91
N PHE A 155 -7.71 15.02 -4.90
CA PHE A 155 -6.81 13.87 -4.77
C PHE A 155 -5.76 14.12 -3.69
N VAL A 156 -5.60 13.14 -2.79
CA VAL A 156 -4.57 13.16 -1.75
C VAL A 156 -3.61 11.96 -1.86
N ALA A 157 -4.06 10.86 -2.47
CA ALA A 157 -3.23 9.71 -2.81
C ALA A 157 -3.87 8.89 -3.93
N ASN A 158 -3.08 8.21 -4.77
CA ASN A 158 -3.58 7.39 -5.89
C ASN A 158 -2.90 6.01 -6.03
N ARG A 159 -2.00 5.64 -5.13
CA ARG A 159 -1.21 4.40 -5.23
C ARG A 159 -1.19 3.59 -3.94
N ILE A 160 -2.30 3.58 -3.22
CA ILE A 160 -2.43 2.79 -2.00
C ILE A 160 -2.55 1.32 -2.38
N LEU A 161 -1.64 0.49 -1.88
CA LEU A 161 -1.57 -0.94 -2.19
C LEU A 161 -2.13 -1.81 -1.07
N ASN A 162 -1.87 -1.48 0.20
CA ASN A 162 -2.38 -2.26 1.32
C ASN A 162 -3.69 -1.69 1.85
N ASP A 163 -3.63 -0.58 2.55
CA ASP A 163 -4.80 -0.02 3.23
C ASP A 163 -4.59 1.41 3.74
N VAL A 164 -5.69 2.04 4.11
CA VAL A 164 -5.74 3.29 4.86
C VAL A 164 -6.42 3.01 6.19
N LEU A 165 -5.76 3.38 7.28
CA LEU A 165 -6.39 3.51 8.58
C LEU A 165 -6.95 4.92 8.73
N PHE A 166 -8.26 5.07 8.89
CA PHE A 166 -8.88 6.32 9.31
C PHE A 166 -9.34 6.20 10.77
N CYS A 167 -8.84 7.06 11.63
CA CYS A 167 -9.18 7.04 13.06
C CYS A 167 -8.95 8.39 13.73
N HIS A 168 -9.36 8.51 14.99
CA HIS A 168 -8.97 9.62 15.86
C HIS A 168 -7.47 9.63 16.07
N THR A 169 -6.82 10.82 16.12
CA THR A 169 -5.37 10.95 16.32
C THR A 169 -4.89 10.42 17.67
N ASN A 170 -5.74 10.51 18.69
CA ASN A 170 -5.50 9.82 19.96
C ASN A 170 -6.09 8.39 19.88
N PRO A 171 -5.27 7.33 19.92
CA PRO A 171 -5.74 5.94 19.78
C PRO A 171 -6.65 5.46 20.90
N ALA A 172 -6.68 6.15 22.06
CA ALA A 172 -7.57 5.85 23.17
C ALA A 172 -8.96 6.51 23.02
N ALA A 173 -9.10 7.43 22.07
CA ALA A 173 -10.37 8.12 21.83
C ALA A 173 -11.21 7.37 20.79
N THR A 174 -12.53 7.50 20.92
CA THR A 174 -13.48 6.88 19.98
C THR A 174 -13.53 7.66 18.68
N SER A 175 -13.38 6.95 17.57
CA SER A 175 -13.60 7.49 16.23
C SER A 175 -15.09 7.56 15.91
N ASN A 176 -15.54 8.72 15.45
CA ASN A 176 -16.94 9.00 15.08
C ASN A 176 -17.00 9.42 13.61
N TYR A 177 -17.83 8.78 12.83
CA TYR A 177 -17.91 9.01 11.38
C TYR A 177 -19.24 8.51 10.81
N ILE A 178 -19.48 8.87 9.55
CA ILE A 178 -20.58 8.38 8.73
C ILE A 178 -19.99 7.60 7.57
N ILE A 179 -20.56 6.44 7.25
CA ILE A 179 -20.17 5.61 6.09
C ILE A 179 -21.33 5.58 5.09
N GLN A 180 -20.99 5.66 3.80
CA GLN A 180 -21.90 5.49 2.68
C GLN A 180 -21.21 4.69 1.56
N LEU A 181 -21.96 3.80 0.91
CA LEU A 181 -21.58 3.20 -0.36
C LEU A 181 -22.20 4.02 -1.49
N MET A 182 -21.41 4.42 -2.46
CA MET A 182 -21.79 5.33 -3.53
C MET A 182 -21.52 4.69 -4.90
N ASN A 183 -22.30 5.04 -5.92
CA ASN A 183 -22.01 4.73 -7.33
C ASN A 183 -21.38 5.93 -7.99
N HIS A 184 -20.40 5.67 -8.89
CA HIS A 184 -20.07 6.63 -9.93
C HIS A 184 -21.24 6.68 -10.92
N SER A 185 -21.79 7.87 -11.20
CA SER A 185 -22.80 8.00 -12.24
C SER A 185 -22.16 7.75 -13.61
N THR A 186 -22.51 6.64 -14.25
CA THR A 186 -22.16 6.41 -15.65
C THR A 186 -22.91 7.43 -16.51
N ARG A 187 -22.21 8.42 -17.05
CA ARG A 187 -22.73 9.23 -18.17
C ARG A 187 -22.90 8.33 -19.38
N THR A 188 -24.09 7.87 -19.62
CA THR A 188 -24.46 7.42 -20.98
C THR A 188 -24.41 8.65 -21.86
N MET A 189 -23.40 8.78 -22.73
CA MET A 189 -23.34 9.75 -23.78
C MET A 189 -24.43 9.37 -24.79
N ALA A 190 -25.65 9.83 -24.57
CA ALA A 190 -26.64 9.93 -25.64
C ALA A 190 -26.19 11.10 -26.50
N ALA A 191 -25.67 10.81 -27.70
CA ALA A 191 -25.42 11.79 -28.72
C ALA A 191 -26.78 12.38 -29.15
N VAL A 192 -27.14 13.54 -28.63
CA VAL A 192 -28.20 14.37 -29.18
C VAL A 192 -27.51 15.44 -30.02
N GLN A 193 -27.54 15.23 -31.33
CA GLN A 193 -27.35 16.31 -32.29
C GLN A 193 -28.52 17.27 -32.11
N CYS A 194 -28.29 18.46 -31.59
CA CYS A 194 -28.85 19.73 -31.99
C CYS A 194 -28.39 20.84 -31.06
N GLY A 195 -27.86 21.91 -31.63
CA GLY A 195 -27.22 23.03 -30.96
C GLY A 195 -28.10 23.72 -29.91
N THR A 196 -27.58 23.73 -28.70
CA THR A 196 -27.78 24.73 -27.66
C THR A 196 -26.76 24.44 -26.55
N GLU A 197 -26.18 25.46 -25.96
CA GLU A 197 -25.17 25.42 -24.92
C GLU A 197 -25.56 24.49 -23.78
N THR A 198 -24.82 23.38 -23.62
CA THR A 198 -25.05 22.45 -22.52
C THR A 198 -24.24 22.93 -21.31
N LYS A 199 -24.91 23.53 -20.32
CA LYS A 199 -24.39 23.67 -18.97
C LYS A 199 -23.98 22.30 -18.47
N LEU A 200 -22.69 22.13 -18.12
CA LEU A 200 -22.15 20.96 -17.42
C LEU A 200 -22.86 20.83 -16.08
N THR A 201 -23.86 19.97 -16.02
CA THR A 201 -24.46 19.56 -14.74
C THR A 201 -23.49 18.63 -14.03
N ALA A 202 -23.13 18.97 -12.80
CA ALA A 202 -22.32 18.14 -11.94
C ALA A 202 -22.88 16.71 -11.86
N ASP A 203 -22.00 15.73 -11.96
CA ASP A 203 -22.36 14.32 -11.86
C ASP A 203 -23.13 14.05 -10.56
N LYS A 204 -24.37 13.58 -10.69
CA LYS A 204 -25.23 13.25 -9.55
C LYS A 204 -24.81 11.88 -9.05
N VAL A 205 -23.99 11.83 -8.00
CA VAL A 205 -23.62 10.61 -7.29
C VAL A 205 -24.77 10.21 -6.38
N LEU A 206 -25.32 9.01 -6.55
CA LEU A 206 -26.44 8.52 -5.76
C LEU A 206 -25.98 7.50 -4.72
N PRO A 207 -26.42 7.60 -3.46
CA PRO A 207 -26.12 6.59 -2.43
C PRO A 207 -26.80 5.27 -2.77
N LEU A 208 -26.05 4.15 -2.67
CA LEU A 208 -26.56 2.78 -2.83
C LEU A 208 -27.11 2.20 -1.53
N SER A 209 -26.64 2.71 -0.41
CA SER A 209 -27.05 2.26 0.91
C SER A 209 -27.46 3.43 1.78
N THR A 210 -28.27 3.15 2.78
CA THR A 210 -28.56 4.12 3.84
C THR A 210 -27.25 4.56 4.51
N GLN A 211 -27.17 5.86 4.76
CA GLN A 211 -26.09 6.47 5.54
C GLN A 211 -26.06 5.84 6.93
N GLU A 212 -24.90 5.39 7.39
CA GLU A 212 -24.72 4.78 8.69
C GLU A 212 -23.75 5.60 9.53
N THR A 213 -24.21 6.08 10.70
CA THR A 213 -23.36 6.74 11.70
C THR A 213 -22.77 5.68 12.64
N GLN A 214 -21.45 5.65 12.78
CA GLN A 214 -20.76 4.67 13.60
C GLN A 214 -19.80 5.31 14.60
N ARG A 215 -19.47 4.52 15.63
CA ARG A 215 -18.42 4.75 16.62
C ARG A 215 -17.58 3.50 16.74
N SER A 216 -16.26 3.65 16.72
CA SER A 216 -15.32 2.53 16.80
C SER A 216 -13.91 3.04 17.12
N SER A 217 -12.91 2.16 17.08
CA SER A 217 -11.49 2.58 17.10
C SER A 217 -10.98 2.99 15.71
N GLY A 218 -11.87 3.17 14.73
CA GLY A 218 -11.55 3.56 13.35
C GLY A 218 -11.92 2.49 12.34
N ILE A 219 -11.51 2.73 11.09
CA ILE A 219 -11.76 1.82 9.96
C ILE A 219 -10.49 1.60 9.16
N TRP A 220 -10.36 0.38 8.65
CA TRP A 220 -9.41 0.02 7.60
C TRP A 220 -10.14 -0.02 6.26
N VAL A 221 -9.56 0.62 5.23
CA VAL A 221 -10.08 0.54 3.85
C VAL A 221 -8.93 0.21 2.91
N GLY A 222 -9.13 -0.71 1.97
CA GLY A 222 -8.08 -0.99 0.99
C GLY A 222 -8.46 -2.05 -0.04
N PRO A 223 -7.60 -2.23 -1.06
CA PRO A 223 -7.76 -3.22 -2.12
C PRO A 223 -7.39 -4.64 -1.66
N ALA A 224 -7.52 -5.61 -2.54
CA ALA A 224 -7.28 -7.03 -2.26
C ALA A 224 -5.88 -7.32 -1.71
N ALA A 225 -4.84 -6.63 -2.20
CA ALA A 225 -3.45 -6.84 -1.80
C ALA A 225 -3.24 -6.76 -0.28
N GLY A 226 -3.86 -5.76 0.39
CA GLY A 226 -3.78 -5.60 1.84
C GLY A 226 -4.77 -6.45 2.66
N SER A 227 -5.61 -7.29 2.02
CA SER A 227 -6.65 -8.05 2.74
C SER A 227 -6.10 -9.09 3.71
N THR A 228 -4.85 -9.51 3.55
CA THR A 228 -4.15 -10.46 4.43
C THR A 228 -3.30 -9.79 5.50
N ALA A 229 -3.21 -8.46 5.49
CA ALA A 229 -2.44 -7.64 6.43
C ALA A 229 -3.28 -7.22 7.67
N ALA A 230 -3.26 -5.92 8.02
CA ALA A 230 -3.94 -5.38 9.20
C ALA A 230 -5.45 -5.63 9.20
N ARG A 231 -6.10 -5.59 8.02
CA ARG A 231 -7.54 -5.88 7.90
C ARG A 231 -7.89 -7.31 8.33
N ARG A 232 -7.06 -8.31 7.96
CA ARG A 232 -7.25 -9.68 8.43
C ARG A 232 -7.14 -9.78 9.94
N SER A 233 -6.17 -9.11 10.54
CA SER A 233 -6.01 -9.06 12.00
C SER A 233 -7.22 -8.41 12.69
N ALA A 234 -7.89 -7.47 12.01
CA ALA A 234 -9.15 -6.89 12.46
C ALA A 234 -10.38 -7.77 12.15
N GLY A 235 -10.18 -8.99 11.63
CA GLY A 235 -11.22 -9.99 11.37
C GLY A 235 -11.92 -9.84 10.01
N ALA A 236 -11.34 -9.12 9.04
CA ALA A 236 -11.87 -9.08 7.68
C ALA A 236 -11.59 -10.40 6.93
N SER A 237 -12.47 -10.71 5.98
CA SER A 237 -12.30 -11.86 5.09
C SER A 237 -11.19 -11.59 4.09
N PRO A 238 -10.23 -12.52 3.87
CA PRO A 238 -9.24 -12.38 2.82
C PRO A 238 -9.90 -12.31 1.44
N MET A 239 -9.36 -11.44 0.58
CA MET A 239 -9.83 -11.27 -0.79
C MET A 239 -8.91 -12.02 -1.77
N ASN A 240 -9.46 -12.45 -2.92
CA ASN A 240 -8.63 -12.91 -4.01
C ASN A 240 -7.80 -11.73 -4.55
N LEU A 241 -6.50 -11.95 -4.77
CA LEU A 241 -5.59 -10.90 -5.25
C LEU A 241 -6.00 -10.28 -6.60
N SER A 242 -6.71 -11.04 -7.44
CA SER A 242 -7.27 -10.54 -8.70
C SER A 242 -8.56 -9.74 -8.54
N SER A 243 -9.11 -9.64 -7.32
CA SER A 243 -10.32 -8.84 -7.08
C SER A 243 -10.03 -7.36 -7.32
N LYS A 244 -10.96 -6.71 -8.01
CA LYS A 244 -10.98 -5.26 -8.21
C LYS A 244 -11.88 -4.54 -7.20
N ASP A 245 -12.31 -5.22 -6.16
CA ASP A 245 -13.14 -4.64 -5.11
C ASP A 245 -12.28 -3.90 -4.07
N LEU A 246 -12.88 -2.93 -3.41
CA LEU A 246 -12.35 -2.33 -2.18
C LEU A 246 -13.13 -2.85 -0.99
N GLN A 247 -12.42 -3.16 0.09
CA GLN A 247 -13.01 -3.65 1.33
C GLN A 247 -12.77 -2.65 2.46
N LEU A 248 -13.83 -2.32 3.20
CA LEU A 248 -13.78 -1.61 4.46
C LEU A 248 -13.97 -2.58 5.60
N ARG A 249 -13.17 -2.45 6.66
CA ARG A 249 -13.32 -3.17 7.92
C ARG A 249 -13.34 -2.20 9.09
N VAL A 250 -14.38 -2.28 9.92
CA VAL A 250 -14.49 -1.51 11.15
C VAL A 250 -13.64 -2.15 12.25
N ARG A 251 -12.89 -1.34 13.00
CA ARG A 251 -12.12 -1.74 14.17
C ARG A 251 -12.96 -1.54 15.42
N GLU A 252 -13.01 -2.55 16.30
CA GLU A 252 -13.64 -2.50 17.62
C GLU A 252 -14.93 -1.64 17.62
N LEU A 253 -15.95 -2.10 16.87
CA LEU A 253 -17.23 -1.39 16.75
C LEU A 253 -17.84 -1.19 18.14
N TYR A 254 -18.22 0.05 18.45
CA TYR A 254 -18.92 0.34 19.69
C TYR A 254 -20.34 -0.25 19.65
N TYR A 255 -20.59 -1.22 20.51
CA TYR A 255 -21.88 -1.89 20.64
C TYR A 255 -22.78 -1.19 21.66
N ARG A 256 -24.00 -0.86 21.27
CA ARG A 256 -25.06 -0.45 22.20
C ARG A 256 -26.04 -1.61 22.36
N PRO A 257 -26.29 -2.10 23.59
CA PRO A 257 -27.19 -3.26 23.81
C PRO A 257 -28.61 -3.10 23.26
N SER A 258 -29.08 -1.85 23.09
CA SER A 258 -30.45 -1.52 22.62
C SER A 258 -30.51 -1.22 21.10
N SER A 259 -29.41 -1.29 20.36
CA SER A 259 -29.40 -1.01 18.92
C SER A 259 -29.04 -2.25 18.11
N GLN A 260 -29.51 -2.30 16.86
CA GLN A 260 -29.03 -3.32 15.93
C GLN A 260 -27.51 -3.14 15.74
N PRO A 261 -26.73 -4.23 15.62
CA PRO A 261 -25.30 -4.14 15.37
C PRO A 261 -25.06 -3.38 14.06
N GLY A 262 -24.20 -2.39 14.10
CA GLY A 262 -23.77 -1.67 12.92
C GLY A 262 -22.99 -2.58 11.97
N ARG A 263 -22.85 -2.14 10.73
CA ARG A 263 -22.08 -2.85 9.70
C ARG A 263 -20.59 -2.88 10.09
N ILE A 264 -20.01 -4.06 10.14
CA ILE A 264 -18.59 -4.26 10.49
C ILE A 264 -17.70 -4.41 9.26
N GLU A 265 -18.28 -4.74 8.10
CA GLU A 265 -17.57 -4.93 6.83
C GLU A 265 -18.43 -4.42 5.68
N LEU A 266 -17.78 -3.82 4.67
CA LEU A 266 -18.39 -3.30 3.47
C LEU A 266 -17.47 -3.54 2.29
N THR A 267 -18.01 -3.95 1.15
CA THR A 267 -17.29 -4.10 -0.10
C THR A 267 -17.86 -3.14 -1.15
N ALA A 268 -16.98 -2.43 -1.84
CA ALA A 268 -17.30 -1.60 -3.00
C ALA A 268 -16.78 -2.29 -4.25
N ALA A 269 -17.67 -2.65 -5.16
CA ALA A 269 -17.38 -3.25 -6.47
C ALA A 269 -16.87 -2.18 -7.46
N PRO A 270 -16.29 -2.58 -8.61
CA PRO A 270 -15.95 -1.64 -9.69
C PRO A 270 -17.13 -0.72 -10.06
N GLY A 271 -16.86 0.57 -10.20
CA GLY A 271 -17.90 1.59 -10.40
C GLY A 271 -18.55 2.11 -9.12
N GLN A 272 -18.14 1.58 -7.96
CA GLN A 272 -18.55 2.04 -6.64
C GLN A 272 -17.37 2.63 -5.88
N PHE A 273 -17.68 3.43 -4.85
CA PHE A 273 -16.69 3.94 -3.91
C PHE A 273 -17.26 4.05 -2.51
N ILE A 274 -16.37 4.06 -1.53
CA ILE A 274 -16.73 4.22 -0.12
C ILE A 274 -16.52 5.67 0.27
N LYS A 275 -17.59 6.34 0.69
CA LYS A 275 -17.56 7.70 1.23
C LYS A 275 -17.60 7.65 2.76
N VAL A 276 -16.70 8.40 3.38
CA VAL A 276 -16.65 8.58 4.83
C VAL A 276 -16.70 10.06 5.15
N ILE A 277 -17.55 10.45 6.12
CA ILE A 277 -17.62 11.82 6.61
C ILE A 277 -17.17 11.83 8.06
N SER A 278 -16.14 12.60 8.37
CA SER A 278 -15.59 12.73 9.71
C SER A 278 -16.55 13.49 10.63
N LYS A 279 -16.74 12.95 11.84
CA LYS A 279 -17.44 13.64 12.94
C LYS A 279 -16.47 13.94 14.10
N MET A 280 -15.20 14.10 13.79
CA MET A 280 -14.11 14.36 14.72
C MET A 280 -13.37 15.63 14.30
N ASP A 281 -12.98 16.43 15.24
CA ASP A 281 -12.12 17.61 15.05
C ASP A 281 -10.64 17.25 14.94
N SER A 282 -10.26 16.07 15.43
CA SER A 282 -8.89 15.56 15.45
C SER A 282 -8.85 14.11 14.98
N ALA A 283 -8.79 13.93 13.67
CA ALA A 283 -8.65 12.62 13.04
C ALA A 283 -7.50 12.62 12.03
N ALA A 284 -7.09 11.44 11.60
CA ALA A 284 -6.09 11.26 10.55
C ALA A 284 -6.38 10.03 9.70
N MET A 285 -5.84 10.06 8.48
CA MET A 285 -5.66 8.89 7.63
C MET A 285 -4.17 8.52 7.62
N TYR A 286 -3.88 7.25 7.89
CA TYR A 286 -2.54 6.66 7.79
C TYR A 286 -2.53 5.75 6.57
N LEU A 287 -1.69 6.07 5.59
CA LEU A 287 -1.67 5.47 4.27
C LEU A 287 -0.54 4.43 4.21
N ASP A 288 -0.89 3.18 3.88
CA ASP A 288 0.06 2.08 3.78
C ASP A 288 1.04 2.02 4.98
N GLY A 289 0.48 1.99 6.18
CA GLY A 289 1.23 2.06 7.43
C GLY A 289 1.65 3.48 7.79
N ASP A 290 2.96 3.72 7.89
CA ASP A 290 3.56 5.03 8.23
C ASP A 290 4.08 5.79 7.00
N TYR A 291 3.71 5.36 5.79
CA TYR A 291 4.17 6.00 4.55
C TYR A 291 3.77 7.47 4.49
N SER A 292 2.52 7.77 4.79
CA SER A 292 2.01 9.15 4.83
C SER A 292 0.86 9.30 5.81
N VAL A 293 0.77 10.47 6.45
CA VAL A 293 -0.30 10.81 7.38
C VAL A 293 -1.00 12.07 6.90
N ILE A 294 -2.32 12.00 6.73
CA ILE A 294 -3.15 13.10 6.27
C ILE A 294 -4.12 13.50 7.38
N PRO A 295 -4.05 14.74 7.90
CA PRO A 295 -4.98 15.21 8.91
C PRO A 295 -6.39 15.35 8.35
N VAL A 296 -7.37 15.01 9.19
CA VAL A 296 -8.80 15.07 8.87
C VAL A 296 -9.53 15.79 9.99
N GLY A 297 -10.35 16.78 9.63
CA GLY A 297 -11.15 17.57 10.55
C GLY A 297 -12.63 17.20 10.54
N LEU A 298 -13.40 17.94 11.33
CA LEU A 298 -14.86 17.79 11.41
C LEU A 298 -15.52 18.17 10.09
N GLY A 299 -16.37 17.28 9.58
CA GLY A 299 -17.10 17.48 8.33
C GLY A 299 -16.29 17.18 7.07
N ASP A 300 -15.00 16.86 7.18
CA ASP A 300 -14.22 16.43 6.01
C ASP A 300 -14.83 15.19 5.38
N GLU A 301 -14.96 15.21 4.06
CA GLU A 301 -15.43 14.09 3.24
C GLU A 301 -14.25 13.35 2.63
N ILE A 302 -14.19 12.04 2.81
CA ILE A 302 -13.16 11.15 2.28
C ILE A 302 -13.82 10.16 1.33
N ASN A 303 -13.31 10.07 0.11
CA ASN A 303 -13.72 9.05 -0.85
C ASN A 303 -12.56 8.08 -1.06
N PHE A 304 -12.86 6.79 -0.91
CA PHE A 304 -11.97 5.69 -1.23
C PHE A 304 -12.46 5.06 -2.53
N GLU A 305 -11.65 5.17 -3.57
CA GLU A 305 -11.99 4.79 -4.93
C GLU A 305 -10.94 3.81 -5.47
N MET A 306 -11.33 2.95 -6.41
CA MET A 306 -10.33 2.16 -7.14
C MET A 306 -9.45 3.11 -7.95
N SER A 307 -8.14 2.89 -7.91
CA SER A 307 -7.20 3.66 -8.74
C SER A 307 -7.24 3.18 -10.19
N ASP A 308 -7.05 4.11 -11.12
CA ASP A 308 -6.85 3.78 -12.55
C ASP A 308 -5.47 3.17 -12.81
N GLU A 309 -4.54 3.26 -11.84
CA GLU A 309 -3.20 2.70 -11.93
C GLU A 309 -3.09 1.41 -11.11
N SER A 310 -2.87 0.27 -11.77
CA SER A 310 -2.50 -1.00 -11.11
C SER A 310 -1.01 -1.06 -10.80
N LEU A 311 -0.59 -2.01 -9.97
CA LEU A 311 0.82 -2.38 -9.80
C LEU A 311 1.08 -3.70 -10.53
N HIS A 312 2.09 -3.72 -11.38
CA HIS A 312 2.55 -4.90 -12.11
C HIS A 312 3.66 -5.59 -11.31
N LEU A 313 3.30 -6.63 -10.55
CA LEU A 313 4.23 -7.41 -9.74
C LEU A 313 4.76 -8.59 -10.56
N LEU A 314 6.08 -8.69 -10.70
CA LEU A 314 6.72 -9.86 -11.33
C LEU A 314 6.76 -11.03 -10.36
N GLY A 315 6.22 -12.16 -10.80
CA GLY A 315 6.08 -13.37 -10.02
C GLY A 315 4.71 -13.52 -9.35
N LYS A 316 4.54 -14.65 -8.68
CA LYS A 316 3.36 -14.91 -7.85
C LYS A 316 3.67 -14.49 -6.41
N PRO A 317 2.78 -13.78 -5.75
CA PRO A 317 2.88 -13.59 -4.31
C PRO A 317 2.96 -14.93 -3.59
N ASN A 318 3.74 -14.99 -2.51
CA ASN A 318 3.84 -16.17 -1.68
C ASN A 318 2.48 -16.43 -1.03
N VAL A 319 1.75 -17.41 -1.56
CA VAL A 319 0.50 -17.85 -0.94
C VAL A 319 0.89 -18.52 0.37
N LEU A 320 0.56 -17.88 1.49
CA LEU A 320 0.60 -18.55 2.77
C LEU A 320 -0.47 -19.65 2.69
N CYS A 321 -0.06 -20.86 2.32
CA CYS A 321 -0.88 -22.04 2.51
C CYS A 321 -1.24 -22.05 4.00
N GLY A 322 -2.53 -21.85 4.30
CA GLY A 322 -3.01 -21.92 5.67
C GLY A 322 -2.60 -23.28 6.25
N LYS A 323 -1.79 -23.21 7.31
CA LYS A 323 -1.64 -24.31 8.27
C LYS A 323 -2.81 -24.29 9.20
#